data_ad9f1891f393e01f3b49e2aa9254dc49
#
_entry.id   ad9f1891f393e01f3b49e2aa9254dc49
#
_cell.length_a   1.000
_cell.length_b   1.000
_cell.length_c   1.000
_cell.angle_alpha   90.00
_cell.angle_beta   90.00
_cell.angle_gamma   90.00
#
_symmetry.space_group_name_H-M   'P 1'
#
loop_
_entity.id
_entity.type
_entity.pdbx_description
1 polymer ?
#
loop_
_entity_poly.entity_id
_entity_poly.type
_entity_poly.pdbx_seq_one_letter_code
_entity_poly.pdbx_strand_id
1 'polypeptide(L)'
;MAVGFLWNKAKGLQENREKTEDGVRALLKDRLIGIHSNAMKKQYITYTEMERASTMYEAYHGLGGNGTGTAIMEELKHLHIQRDD
;
A
#
# COMPACT_ATOMS: atom_id res chain seq x y z
N MET A 1 0.01 39.82 13.12
CA MET A 1 0.84 38.65 13.43
C MET A 1 0.05 37.38 13.61
N ALA A 2 -1.05 37.39 14.36
CA ALA A 2 -1.88 36.18 14.54
C ALA A 2 -2.44 35.65 13.22
N VAL A 3 -2.87 36.53 12.33
CA VAL A 3 -3.44 36.12 11.04
C VAL A 3 -2.38 35.45 10.15
N GLY A 4 -1.16 36.00 10.11
CA GLY A 4 -0.07 35.42 9.34
C GLY A 4 0.37 34.06 9.88
N PHE A 5 0.38 33.92 11.20
CA PHE A 5 0.74 32.66 11.86
C PHE A 5 -0.30 31.57 11.54
N LEU A 6 -1.59 31.91 11.62
CA LEU A 6 -2.67 30.97 11.32
C LEU A 6 -2.64 30.54 9.85
N TRP A 7 -2.33 31.46 8.94
CA TRP A 7 -2.20 31.16 7.52
C TRP A 7 -1.08 30.14 7.27
N ASN A 8 0.08 30.37 7.86
CA ASN A 8 1.21 29.46 7.70
C ASN A 8 0.92 28.07 8.26
N LYS A 9 0.21 28.03 9.38
CA LYS A 9 -0.18 26.76 10.00
C LYS A 9 -1.13 25.97 9.11
N ALA A 10 -2.12 26.64 8.51
CA ALA A 10 -3.07 25.99 7.61
C ALA A 10 -2.37 25.43 6.37
N LYS A 11 -1.44 26.20 5.81
CA LYS A 11 -0.65 25.77 4.66
C LYS A 11 0.24 24.59 5.01
N GLY A 12 0.88 24.61 6.19
CA GLY A 12 1.70 23.51 6.66
C GLY A 12 0.91 22.23 6.85
N LEU A 13 -0.32 22.32 7.36
CA LEU A 13 -1.19 21.16 7.54
C LEU A 13 -1.54 20.51 6.19
N GLN A 14 -1.80 21.33 5.18
CA GLN A 14 -2.11 20.83 3.84
C GLN A 14 -0.91 20.10 3.23
N GLU A 15 0.28 20.67 3.36
CA GLU A 15 1.50 20.04 2.88
C GLU A 15 1.76 18.72 3.61
N ASN A 16 1.52 18.68 4.91
CA ASN A 16 1.68 17.47 5.71
C ASN A 16 0.71 16.38 5.28
N ARG A 17 -0.50 16.74 4.88
CA ARG A 17 -1.48 15.78 4.40
C ARG A 17 -1.00 15.10 3.12
N GLU A 18 -0.50 15.86 2.16
CA GLU A 18 0.03 15.30 0.92
C GLU A 18 1.23 14.39 1.18
N LYS A 19 2.14 14.81 2.04
CA LYS A 19 3.30 13.99 2.44
C LYS A 19 2.86 12.71 3.14
N THR A 20 1.81 12.79 3.95
CA THR A 20 1.25 11.63 4.64
C THR A 20 0.68 10.64 3.65
N GLU A 21 -0.08 11.10 2.65
CA GLU A 21 -0.63 10.23 1.63
C GLU A 21 0.47 9.55 0.82
N ASP A 22 1.50 10.30 0.44
CA ASP A 22 2.65 9.75 -0.27
C ASP A 22 3.38 8.71 0.59
N GLY A 23 3.54 8.99 1.89
CA GLY A 23 4.17 8.07 2.82
C GLY A 23 3.37 6.79 2.99
N VAL A 24 2.05 6.91 3.13
CA VAL A 24 1.17 5.73 3.25
C VAL A 24 1.22 4.90 1.98
N ARG A 25 1.17 5.55 0.82
CA ARG A 25 1.26 4.85 -0.46
C ARG A 25 2.58 4.08 -0.59
N ALA A 26 3.69 4.70 -0.19
CA ALA A 26 5.00 4.06 -0.22
C ALA A 26 5.06 2.86 0.71
N LEU A 27 4.49 2.96 1.92
CA LEU A 27 4.44 1.87 2.88
C LEU A 27 3.60 0.71 2.36
N LEU A 28 2.46 1.01 1.75
CA LEU A 28 1.58 -0.03 1.18
C LEU A 28 2.28 -0.77 0.05
N LYS A 29 2.97 -0.03 -0.81
CA LYS A 29 3.75 -0.64 -1.89
C LYS A 29 4.84 -1.54 -1.34
N ASP A 30 5.57 -1.07 -0.33
CA ASP A 30 6.64 -1.84 0.27
C ASP A 30 6.12 -3.14 0.88
N ARG A 31 4.99 -3.08 1.57
CA ARG A 31 4.37 -4.26 2.15
C ARG A 31 3.87 -5.25 1.09
N LEU A 32 3.29 -4.73 0.00
CA LEU A 32 2.87 -5.57 -1.12
C LEU A 32 4.07 -6.29 -1.73
N ILE A 33 5.18 -5.58 -1.92
CA ILE A 33 6.42 -6.16 -2.42
C ILE A 33 6.92 -7.26 -1.48
N GLY A 34 6.85 -7.02 -0.17
CA GLY A 34 7.24 -8.00 0.83
C GLY A 34 6.42 -9.28 0.78
N ILE A 35 5.10 -9.14 0.70
CA ILE A 35 4.19 -10.28 0.59
C ILE A 35 4.49 -11.06 -0.69
N HIS A 36 4.63 -10.35 -1.81
CA HIS A 36 4.95 -10.94 -3.10
C HIS A 36 6.27 -11.72 -3.06
N SER A 37 7.33 -11.09 -2.56
CA SER A 37 8.64 -11.71 -2.48
C SER A 37 8.61 -12.99 -1.64
N ASN A 38 7.95 -12.94 -0.49
CA ASN A 38 7.81 -14.08 0.40
C ASN A 38 7.01 -15.21 -0.24
N ALA A 39 5.91 -14.87 -0.88
CA ALA A 39 5.05 -15.86 -1.55
C ALA A 39 5.77 -16.52 -2.73
N MET A 40 6.54 -15.73 -3.50
CA MET A 40 7.31 -16.26 -4.62
C MET A 40 8.39 -17.24 -4.17
N LYS A 41 9.03 -16.96 -3.03
CA LYS A 41 10.02 -17.87 -2.45
C LYS A 41 9.39 -19.18 -2.00
N LYS A 42 8.21 -19.11 -1.38
CA LYS A 42 7.50 -20.30 -0.90
C LYS A 42 6.78 -21.03 -2.02
N GLN A 43 6.49 -20.36 -3.12
CA GLN A 43 5.71 -20.84 -4.25
C GLN A 43 4.24 -21.09 -3.91
N TYR A 44 3.76 -20.45 -2.85
CA TYR A 44 2.34 -20.46 -2.48
C TYR A 44 2.02 -19.20 -1.66
N ILE A 45 0.74 -18.92 -1.50
CA ILE A 45 0.25 -17.84 -0.67
C ILE A 45 -0.91 -18.36 0.17
N THR A 46 -0.99 -17.95 1.43
CA THR A 46 -2.08 -18.35 2.30
C THR A 46 -3.30 -17.46 2.08
N TYR A 47 -4.48 -17.91 2.53
CA TYR A 47 -5.69 -17.10 2.45
C TYR A 47 -5.53 -15.77 3.18
N THR A 48 -4.94 -15.80 4.38
CA THR A 48 -4.71 -14.58 5.17
C THR A 48 -3.77 -13.62 4.43
N GLU A 49 -2.69 -14.14 3.86
CA GLU A 49 -1.74 -13.31 3.10
C GLU A 49 -2.41 -12.71 1.86
N MET A 50 -3.23 -13.49 1.17
CA MET A 50 -3.94 -13.01 -0.02
C MET A 50 -4.95 -11.92 0.34
N GLU A 51 -5.68 -12.10 1.44
CA GLU A 51 -6.61 -11.10 1.94
C GLU A 51 -5.89 -9.80 2.29
N ARG A 52 -4.76 -9.91 2.99
CA ARG A 52 -3.94 -8.74 3.34
C ARG A 52 -3.44 -8.02 2.09
N ALA A 53 -2.94 -8.78 1.13
CA ALA A 53 -2.46 -8.20 -0.13
C ALA A 53 -3.57 -7.48 -0.86
N SER A 54 -4.76 -8.07 -0.94
CA SER A 54 -5.92 -7.47 -1.61
C SER A 54 -6.32 -6.17 -0.93
N THR A 55 -6.37 -6.15 0.40
CA THR A 55 -6.71 -4.96 1.17
C THR A 55 -5.69 -3.84 0.96
N MET A 56 -4.40 -4.20 1.00
CA MET A 56 -3.32 -3.23 0.76
C MET A 56 -3.35 -2.70 -0.67
N TYR A 57 -3.62 -3.57 -1.63
CA TYR A 57 -3.71 -3.17 -3.03
C TYR A 57 -4.84 -2.18 -3.25
N GLU A 58 -6.02 -2.45 -2.68
CA GLU A 58 -7.18 -1.55 -2.82
C GLU A 58 -6.86 -0.17 -2.26
N ALA A 59 -6.22 -0.12 -1.09
CA ALA A 59 -5.81 1.15 -0.48
C ALA A 59 -4.76 1.86 -1.33
N TYR A 60 -3.77 1.12 -1.82
CA TYR A 60 -2.71 1.66 -2.66
C TYR A 60 -3.26 2.22 -3.97
N HIS A 61 -4.15 1.48 -4.62
CA HIS A 61 -4.79 1.91 -5.86
C HIS A 61 -5.67 3.14 -5.63
N GLY A 62 -6.41 3.17 -4.53
CA GLY A 62 -7.26 4.30 -4.15
C GLY A 62 -6.47 5.59 -3.88
N LEU A 63 -5.20 5.46 -3.48
CA LEU A 63 -4.31 6.61 -3.28
C LEU A 63 -3.54 6.99 -4.55
N GLY A 64 -3.93 6.46 -5.70
CA GLY A 64 -3.28 6.79 -6.96
C GLY A 64 -2.03 5.99 -7.25
N GLY A 65 -1.92 4.79 -6.67
CA GLY A 65 -0.79 3.90 -6.94
C GLY A 65 -0.73 3.48 -8.41
N ASN A 66 0.47 3.16 -8.87
CA ASN A 66 0.72 2.82 -10.28
C ASN A 66 0.48 1.33 -10.56
N GLY A 67 0.80 0.89 -11.78
CA GLY A 67 0.58 -0.48 -12.24
C GLY A 67 1.43 -1.54 -11.55
N THR A 68 2.42 -1.17 -10.72
CA THR A 68 3.23 -2.12 -9.98
C THR A 68 2.37 -2.98 -9.05
N GLY A 69 1.42 -2.35 -8.34
CA GLY A 69 0.50 -3.07 -7.48
C GLY A 69 -0.36 -4.06 -8.24
N THR A 70 -0.86 -3.65 -9.40
CA THR A 70 -1.67 -4.52 -10.25
C THR A 70 -0.86 -5.73 -10.74
N ALA A 71 0.37 -5.52 -11.16
CA ALA A 71 1.26 -6.59 -11.60
C ALA A 71 1.51 -7.59 -10.48
N ILE A 72 1.77 -7.09 -9.27
CA ILE A 72 1.97 -7.94 -8.08
C ILE A 72 0.74 -8.80 -7.82
N MET A 73 -0.45 -8.19 -7.84
CA MET A 73 -1.68 -8.93 -7.59
C MET A 73 -1.94 -10.01 -8.65
N GLU A 74 -1.67 -9.70 -9.91
CA GLU A 74 -1.80 -10.68 -10.99
C GLU A 74 -0.89 -11.89 -10.76
N GLU A 75 0.36 -11.66 -10.38
CA GLU A 75 1.29 -12.76 -10.09
C GLU A 75 0.84 -13.57 -8.88
N LEU A 76 0.37 -12.92 -7.82
CA LEU A 76 -0.11 -13.62 -6.63
C LEU A 76 -1.32 -14.51 -6.93
N LYS A 77 -2.20 -14.08 -7.83
CA LYS A 77 -3.38 -14.85 -8.22
C LYS A 77 -3.03 -16.15 -8.93
N HIS A 78 -1.86 -16.24 -9.52
CA HIS A 78 -1.39 -17.45 -10.21
C HIS A 78 -0.71 -18.45 -9.28
N LEU A 79 -0.43 -18.06 -8.04
CA LEU A 79 0.16 -18.96 -7.07
C LEU A 79 -0.89 -19.88 -6.46
N HIS A 80 -0.44 -21.04 -5.97
CA HIS A 80 -1.29 -21.92 -5.19
C HIS A 80 -1.74 -21.19 -3.92
N ILE A 81 -3.03 -21.21 -3.65
CA ILE A 81 -3.58 -20.60 -2.43
C ILE A 81 -3.80 -21.71 -1.41
N GLN A 82 -3.10 -21.59 -0.28
CA GLN A 82 -3.09 -22.61 0.75
C GLN A 82 -3.83 -22.12 1.99
N ARG A 83 -4.49 -23.05 2.69
CA ARG A 83 -5.16 -22.74 3.96
C ARG A 83 -4.15 -22.36 5.01
N ASP A 84 -4.59 -21.50 5.94
CA ASP A 84 -3.76 -20.97 7.01
C ASP A 84 -3.49 -21.94 8.15
N ASP A 85 -4.01 -23.10 8.12
CA ASP A 85 -3.85 -24.09 9.21
C ASP A 85 -2.44 -24.63 9.34
#